data_d91def65668d97c4f6485212d75eb06d
#
_entry.id   d91def65668d97c4f6485212d75eb06d
#
_cell.length_a   1.000
_cell.length_b   1.000
_cell.length_c   1.000
_cell.angle_alpha   90.00
_cell.angle_beta   90.00
_cell.angle_gamma   90.00
#
_symmetry.space_group_name_H-M   'P 1'
#
loop_
_entity.id
_entity.type
_entity.pdbx_description
1 polymer ?
#
loop_
_entity_poly.entity_id
_entity_poly.type
_entity_poly.pdbx_seq_one_letter_code
_entity_poly.pdbx_strand_id
1 'polypeptide(L)'
;MDHAQYFNQSSIQAANLRLHYLSQLLREQTGSVVQYGILRGYPVGVSQWAEVAVGGYLLGTYEIAVCAILEALGSPGKVLIDLGAADGIFGIGLVRNNVFGRSLCFEMDEPRRQAIQHRAAEMGLADRVAVYGQADRNLPAILSEHGGAPAERVILCDIEGAEFELFDSALLEQLAGSHVIIEIHDFMYPDPQQAARAFDELSARASEHFHVYEIRDGLRDIRNIPLLRHWSDWDAWLMCVEARYRMMRWLWLEPKSQPRRSSHDIDRLILDYQRRIFAV
;
A
#
# COMPACT_ATOMS: atom_id res chain seq x y z
N MET A 1 -19.74 31.65 -8.75
CA MET A 1 -19.59 30.32 -8.09
C MET A 1 -20.97 29.88 -7.68
N ASP A 2 -21.41 28.70 -8.14
CA ASP A 2 -22.70 28.14 -7.76
C ASP A 2 -22.71 27.85 -6.26
N HIS A 3 -23.86 27.99 -5.59
CA HIS A 3 -24.03 27.72 -4.17
C HIS A 3 -23.59 26.30 -3.80
N ALA A 4 -23.83 25.31 -4.66
CA ALA A 4 -23.40 23.94 -4.45
C ALA A 4 -21.87 23.80 -4.48
N GLN A 5 -21.19 24.48 -5.39
CA GLN A 5 -19.72 24.49 -5.45
C GLN A 5 -19.11 25.15 -4.21
N TYR A 6 -19.68 26.28 -3.79
CA TYR A 6 -19.22 26.97 -2.58
C TYR A 6 -19.40 26.09 -1.33
N PHE A 7 -20.56 25.47 -1.18
CA PHE A 7 -20.84 24.58 -0.05
C PHE A 7 -19.89 23.38 -0.03
N ASN A 8 -19.67 22.74 -1.16
CA ASN A 8 -18.75 21.60 -1.26
C ASN A 8 -17.31 21.99 -0.91
N GLN A 9 -16.82 23.12 -1.45
CA GLN A 9 -15.47 23.58 -1.13
C GLN A 9 -15.30 23.93 0.36
N SER A 10 -16.29 24.61 0.95
CA SER A 10 -16.25 24.97 2.38
C SER A 10 -16.28 23.73 3.27
N SER A 11 -17.07 22.72 2.92
CA SER A 11 -17.14 21.47 3.66
C SER A 11 -15.83 20.69 3.60
N ILE A 12 -15.20 20.61 2.43
CA ILE A 12 -13.89 19.96 2.26
C ILE A 12 -12.81 20.70 3.05
N GLN A 13 -12.80 22.04 3.00
CA GLN A 13 -11.84 22.83 3.77
C GLN A 13 -12.00 22.63 5.28
N ALA A 14 -13.23 22.60 5.77
CA ALA A 14 -13.50 22.36 7.20
C ALA A 14 -13.06 20.96 7.62
N ALA A 15 -13.32 19.95 6.79
CA ALA A 15 -12.87 18.57 7.05
C ALA A 15 -11.33 18.48 7.08
N ASN A 16 -10.65 19.13 6.12
CA ASN A 16 -9.18 19.13 6.06
C ASN A 16 -8.54 19.84 7.27
N LEU A 17 -9.11 20.97 7.72
CA LEU A 17 -8.65 21.65 8.93
C LEU A 17 -8.82 20.77 10.16
N ARG A 18 -9.96 20.09 10.29
CA ARG A 18 -10.21 19.16 11.38
C ARG A 18 -9.23 17.99 11.36
N LEU A 19 -9.02 17.42 10.19
CA LEU A 19 -8.11 16.30 9.95
C LEU A 19 -6.67 16.68 10.32
N HIS A 20 -6.22 17.88 9.93
CA HIS A 20 -4.90 18.39 10.31
C HIS A 20 -4.74 18.51 11.84
N TYR A 21 -5.72 19.12 12.50
CA TYR A 21 -5.72 19.25 13.96
C TYR A 21 -5.66 17.89 14.67
N LEU A 22 -6.51 16.94 14.27
CA LEU A 22 -6.57 15.60 14.83
C LEU A 22 -5.27 14.82 14.56
N SER A 23 -4.67 15.01 13.40
CA SER A 23 -3.39 14.41 13.01
C SER A 23 -2.26 14.87 13.92
N GLN A 24 -2.25 16.15 14.31
CA GLN A 24 -1.26 16.66 15.26
C GLN A 24 -1.46 16.05 16.65
N LEU A 25 -2.71 15.99 17.15
CA LEU A 25 -3.02 15.34 18.43
C LEU A 25 -2.56 13.88 18.44
N LEU A 26 -2.80 13.17 17.33
CA LEU A 26 -2.41 11.77 17.23
C LEU A 26 -0.88 11.62 17.16
N ARG A 27 -0.17 12.51 16.47
CA ARG A 27 1.30 12.56 16.48
C ARG A 27 1.86 12.76 17.88
N GLU A 28 1.30 13.69 18.65
CA GLU A 28 1.71 13.93 20.03
C GLU A 28 1.48 12.70 20.91
N GLN A 29 0.32 12.04 20.78
CA GLN A 29 -0.02 10.86 21.56
C GLN A 29 0.84 9.63 21.21
N THR A 30 1.27 9.52 19.95
CA THR A 30 1.99 8.34 19.43
C THR A 30 3.49 8.55 19.31
N GLY A 31 3.99 9.78 19.50
CA GLY A 31 5.38 10.13 19.20
C GLY A 31 5.72 9.97 17.71
N SER A 32 4.74 10.14 16.83
CA SER A 32 4.88 9.92 15.37
C SER A 32 5.32 8.50 14.97
N VAL A 33 4.90 7.50 15.73
CA VAL A 33 5.23 6.10 15.50
C VAL A 33 3.96 5.31 15.20
N VAL A 34 4.00 4.41 14.22
CA VAL A 34 2.88 3.50 13.90
C VAL A 34 2.54 2.62 15.10
N GLN A 35 1.28 2.59 15.51
CA GLN A 35 0.85 1.93 16.75
C GLN A 35 0.41 0.48 16.55
N TYR A 36 -0.20 0.16 15.41
CA TYR A 36 -0.79 -1.15 15.16
C TYR A 36 -0.34 -1.72 13.80
N GLY A 37 -0.58 -3.01 13.61
CA GLY A 37 -0.37 -3.70 12.34
C GLY A 37 1.07 -4.04 12.03
N ILE A 38 1.30 -4.46 10.78
CA ILE A 38 2.61 -4.97 10.31
C ILE A 38 3.71 -3.91 10.28
N LEU A 39 3.35 -2.63 10.31
CA LEU A 39 4.28 -1.49 10.36
C LEU A 39 4.49 -0.96 11.78
N ARG A 40 3.95 -1.62 12.83
CA ARG A 40 4.06 -1.18 14.21
C ARG A 40 5.49 -0.82 14.60
N GLY A 41 5.64 0.34 15.24
CA GLY A 41 6.95 0.84 15.69
C GLY A 41 7.75 1.57 14.61
N TYR A 42 7.24 1.66 13.36
CA TYR A 42 7.88 2.45 12.32
C TYR A 42 7.64 3.94 12.54
N PRO A 43 8.70 4.79 12.51
CA PRO A 43 8.56 6.23 12.66
C PRO A 43 8.01 6.86 11.38
N VAL A 44 6.89 7.56 11.49
CA VAL A 44 6.25 8.29 10.37
C VAL A 44 6.88 9.67 10.25
N GLY A 45 7.62 9.88 9.17
CA GLY A 45 8.22 11.17 8.85
C GLY A 45 7.17 12.25 8.51
N VAL A 46 7.66 13.48 8.31
CA VAL A 46 6.84 14.57 7.78
C VAL A 46 7.04 14.58 6.26
N SER A 47 6.12 13.96 5.52
CA SER A 47 6.04 14.11 4.07
C SER A 47 4.80 14.93 3.70
N GLN A 48 4.90 15.80 2.71
CA GLN A 48 3.81 16.75 2.38
C GLN A 48 2.48 16.07 2.02
N TRP A 49 2.54 14.91 1.38
CA TRP A 49 1.33 14.16 1.01
C TRP A 49 0.79 13.27 2.14
N ALA A 50 1.66 12.83 3.06
CA ALA A 50 1.25 12.03 4.21
C ALA A 50 0.52 12.85 5.31
N GLU A 51 0.54 14.18 5.25
CA GLU A 51 -0.13 15.01 6.26
C GLU A 51 -1.63 14.75 6.34
N VAL A 52 -2.27 14.47 5.21
CA VAL A 52 -3.72 14.21 5.14
C VAL A 52 -4.05 12.77 5.56
N ALA A 53 -3.19 11.82 5.27
CA ALA A 53 -3.39 10.39 5.58
C ALA A 53 -2.65 9.94 6.85
N VAL A 54 -1.98 10.85 7.56
CA VAL A 54 -1.11 10.50 8.69
C VAL A 54 -1.82 9.71 9.79
N GLY A 55 -3.11 9.95 10.00
CA GLY A 55 -3.91 9.18 10.96
C GLY A 55 -3.94 7.70 10.60
N GLY A 56 -4.18 7.38 9.33
CA GLY A 56 -4.14 6.00 8.83
C GLY A 56 -2.79 5.33 9.06
N TYR A 57 -1.70 6.03 8.78
CA TYR A 57 -0.35 5.51 9.05
C TYR A 57 -0.12 5.27 10.55
N LEU A 58 -0.36 6.28 11.40
CA LEU A 58 -0.12 6.17 12.84
C LEU A 58 -0.97 5.09 13.50
N LEU A 59 -2.19 4.91 13.03
CA LEU A 59 -3.11 3.87 13.51
C LEU A 59 -2.88 2.50 12.85
N GLY A 60 -2.03 2.40 11.82
CA GLY A 60 -1.85 1.17 11.06
C GLY A 60 -3.09 0.74 10.27
N THR A 61 -3.96 1.71 9.91
CA THR A 61 -5.14 1.49 9.09
C THR A 61 -4.96 1.90 7.63
N TYR A 62 -3.81 2.51 7.29
CA TYR A 62 -3.47 2.83 5.91
C TYR A 62 -3.33 1.55 5.09
N GLU A 63 -4.04 1.49 3.99
CA GLU A 63 -4.09 0.33 3.08
C GLU A 63 -4.24 -1.02 3.81
N ILE A 64 -5.16 -1.06 4.76
CA ILE A 64 -5.28 -2.18 5.70
C ILE A 64 -5.52 -3.52 5.00
N ALA A 65 -6.20 -3.54 3.86
CA ALA A 65 -6.42 -4.74 3.06
C ALA A 65 -5.11 -5.25 2.44
N VAL A 66 -4.28 -4.34 1.92
CA VAL A 66 -2.94 -4.64 1.39
C VAL A 66 -2.03 -5.14 2.52
N CYS A 67 -2.04 -4.45 3.66
CA CYS A 67 -1.30 -4.88 4.84
C CYS A 67 -1.67 -6.31 5.28
N ALA A 68 -2.95 -6.67 5.26
CA ALA A 68 -3.40 -8.02 5.58
C ALA A 68 -2.84 -9.07 4.61
N ILE A 69 -2.84 -8.77 3.32
CA ILE A 69 -2.30 -9.66 2.28
C ILE A 69 -0.78 -9.77 2.43
N LEU A 70 -0.06 -8.65 2.60
CA LEU A 70 1.39 -8.64 2.79
C LEU A 70 1.82 -9.44 4.01
N GLU A 71 1.08 -9.35 5.13
CA GLU A 71 1.36 -10.16 6.30
C GLU A 71 1.15 -11.65 6.05
N ALA A 72 0.06 -12.01 5.38
CA ALA A 72 -0.24 -13.42 5.06
C ALA A 72 0.79 -14.03 4.08
N LEU A 73 1.37 -13.22 3.21
CA LEU A 73 2.37 -13.64 2.23
C LEU A 73 3.79 -13.56 2.78
N GLY A 74 4.03 -12.74 3.79
CA GLY A 74 5.34 -12.43 4.31
C GLY A 74 6.01 -13.60 5.04
N SER A 75 7.32 -13.67 4.94
CA SER A 75 8.20 -14.46 5.80
C SER A 75 9.64 -13.94 5.73
N PRO A 76 10.50 -14.19 6.73
CA PRO A 76 11.89 -13.75 6.69
C PRO A 76 12.73 -14.34 5.54
N GLY A 77 12.27 -15.40 4.89
CA GLY A 77 12.89 -15.98 3.70
C GLY A 77 12.47 -15.33 2.39
N LYS A 78 11.49 -14.43 2.42
CA LYS A 78 10.93 -13.79 1.21
C LYS A 78 11.47 -12.39 0.98
N VAL A 79 11.32 -11.94 -0.25
CA VAL A 79 11.75 -10.62 -0.76
C VAL A 79 10.53 -9.81 -1.12
N LEU A 80 10.44 -8.59 -0.58
CA LEU A 80 9.49 -7.58 -1.05
C LEU A 80 10.10 -6.82 -2.22
N ILE A 81 9.36 -6.72 -3.30
CA ILE A 81 9.68 -5.85 -4.43
C ILE A 81 8.68 -4.70 -4.39
N ASP A 82 9.15 -3.51 -4.06
CA ASP A 82 8.32 -2.32 -3.80
C ASP A 82 8.48 -1.34 -4.97
N LEU A 83 7.52 -1.39 -5.92
CA LEU A 83 7.51 -0.56 -7.12
C LEU A 83 6.71 0.72 -6.84
N GLY A 84 7.38 1.86 -6.82
CA GLY A 84 6.83 3.13 -6.35
C GLY A 84 7.00 3.29 -4.84
N ALA A 85 8.20 3.03 -4.34
CA ALA A 85 8.48 2.94 -2.91
C ALA A 85 8.29 4.26 -2.14
N ALA A 86 8.13 5.39 -2.81
CA ALA A 86 7.90 6.73 -2.24
C ALA A 86 8.92 7.10 -1.13
N ASP A 87 8.51 7.08 0.13
CA ASP A 87 9.37 7.32 1.30
C ASP A 87 9.87 6.02 1.97
N GLY A 88 9.59 4.87 1.36
CA GLY A 88 10.07 3.55 1.78
C GLY A 88 9.33 2.94 2.96
N ILE A 89 8.12 3.40 3.27
CA ILE A 89 7.38 2.90 4.44
C ILE A 89 7.16 1.38 4.39
N PHE A 90 6.76 0.84 3.24
CA PHE A 90 6.61 -0.61 3.08
C PHE A 90 7.97 -1.30 2.97
N GLY A 91 8.84 -0.84 2.06
CA GLY A 91 10.14 -1.46 1.82
C GLY A 91 11.04 -1.54 3.06
N ILE A 92 11.11 -0.47 3.86
CA ILE A 92 11.91 -0.44 5.09
C ILE A 92 11.12 -1.04 6.26
N GLY A 93 9.86 -0.63 6.44
CA GLY A 93 9.06 -0.98 7.63
C GLY A 93 8.81 -2.47 7.74
N LEU A 94 8.52 -3.15 6.63
CA LEU A 94 8.27 -4.60 6.62
C LEU A 94 9.54 -5.42 6.83
N VAL A 95 10.69 -4.93 6.34
CA VAL A 95 11.99 -5.56 6.61
C VAL A 95 12.41 -5.36 8.07
N ARG A 96 12.21 -4.16 8.62
CA ARG A 96 12.46 -3.85 10.03
C ARG A 96 11.67 -4.78 10.96
N ASN A 97 10.42 -5.04 10.63
CA ASN A 97 9.53 -5.87 11.43
C ASN A 97 9.62 -7.37 11.09
N ASN A 98 10.61 -7.77 10.27
CA ASN A 98 10.85 -9.14 9.82
C ASN A 98 9.63 -9.80 9.15
N VAL A 99 8.73 -9.02 8.57
CA VAL A 99 7.67 -9.52 7.68
C VAL A 99 8.31 -10.06 6.40
N PHE A 100 9.34 -9.37 5.90
CA PHE A 100 10.20 -9.84 4.80
C PHE A 100 11.67 -9.81 5.23
N GLY A 101 12.48 -10.69 4.65
CA GLY A 101 13.90 -10.76 4.94
C GLY A 101 14.68 -9.58 4.36
N ARG A 102 14.28 -9.13 3.18
CA ARG A 102 14.87 -7.98 2.47
C ARG A 102 13.85 -7.34 1.54
N SER A 103 14.16 -6.14 1.02
CA SER A 103 13.36 -5.47 0.01
C SER A 103 14.22 -4.88 -1.10
N LEU A 104 13.62 -4.78 -2.31
CA LEU A 104 14.10 -4.03 -3.45
C LEU A 104 13.11 -2.89 -3.69
N CYS A 105 13.49 -1.67 -3.38
CA CYS A 105 12.67 -0.47 -3.51
C CYS A 105 12.97 0.21 -4.84
N PHE A 106 11.94 0.40 -5.67
CA PHE A 106 12.04 1.13 -6.92
C PHE A 106 11.32 2.47 -6.78
N GLU A 107 12.05 3.55 -7.01
CA GLU A 107 11.52 4.92 -6.91
C GLU A 107 12.15 5.80 -7.99
N MET A 108 11.32 6.50 -8.77
CA MET A 108 11.81 7.33 -9.87
C MET A 108 12.46 8.63 -9.43
N ASP A 109 12.02 9.19 -8.30
CA ASP A 109 12.49 10.45 -7.76
C ASP A 109 13.81 10.27 -6.98
N GLU A 110 14.87 10.93 -7.42
CA GLU A 110 16.21 10.79 -6.82
C GLU A 110 16.27 11.26 -5.36
N PRO A 111 15.69 12.39 -4.96
CA PRO A 111 15.60 12.80 -3.56
C PRO A 111 14.94 11.75 -2.66
N ARG A 112 13.86 11.11 -3.14
CA ARG A 112 13.18 10.04 -2.39
C ARG A 112 14.06 8.79 -2.27
N ARG A 113 14.77 8.39 -3.33
CA ARG A 113 15.74 7.27 -3.25
C ARG A 113 16.79 7.51 -2.19
N GLN A 114 17.37 8.71 -2.15
CA GLN A 114 18.36 9.09 -1.13
C GLN A 114 17.75 9.06 0.28
N ALA A 115 16.51 9.51 0.44
CA ALA A 115 15.81 9.45 1.72
C ALA A 115 15.58 8.00 2.18
N ILE A 116 15.19 7.09 1.28
CA ILE A 116 15.04 5.64 1.57
C ILE A 116 16.39 5.07 2.01
N GLN A 117 17.48 5.32 1.25
CA GLN A 117 18.82 4.83 1.58
C GLN A 117 19.29 5.33 2.95
N HIS A 118 19.13 6.62 3.20
CA HIS A 118 19.51 7.24 4.48
C HIS A 118 18.73 6.61 5.64
N ARG A 119 17.42 6.51 5.53
CA ARG A 119 16.54 5.91 6.55
C ARG A 119 16.85 4.44 6.80
N ALA A 120 17.09 3.66 5.74
CA ALA A 120 17.49 2.27 5.88
C ALA A 120 18.83 2.13 6.63
N ALA A 121 19.80 3.01 6.35
CA ALA A 121 21.08 3.06 7.05
C ALA A 121 20.93 3.45 8.53
N GLU A 122 20.13 4.47 8.84
CA GLU A 122 19.84 4.88 10.23
C GLU A 122 19.20 3.74 11.05
N MET A 123 18.41 2.88 10.40
CA MET A 123 17.79 1.72 11.04
C MET A 123 18.65 0.45 11.03
N GLY A 124 19.89 0.51 10.52
CA GLY A 124 20.78 -0.65 10.41
C GLY A 124 20.31 -1.70 9.41
N LEU A 125 19.62 -1.28 8.33
CA LEU A 125 19.02 -2.15 7.32
C LEU A 125 19.62 -1.95 5.93
N ALA A 126 20.74 -1.23 5.80
CA ALA A 126 21.34 -0.89 4.51
C ALA A 126 21.73 -2.13 3.67
N ASP A 127 22.02 -3.24 4.30
CA ASP A 127 22.34 -4.53 3.67
C ASP A 127 21.09 -5.35 3.26
N ARG A 128 19.91 -4.95 3.75
CA ARG A 128 18.64 -5.65 3.52
C ARG A 128 17.66 -4.86 2.67
N VAL A 129 17.88 -3.58 2.45
CA VAL A 129 17.06 -2.67 1.65
C VAL A 129 17.89 -2.13 0.49
N ALA A 130 17.67 -2.64 -0.69
CA ALA A 130 18.30 -2.15 -1.91
C ALA A 130 17.39 -1.12 -2.61
N VAL A 131 17.97 -0.06 -3.17
CA VAL A 131 17.21 1.03 -3.80
C VAL A 131 17.64 1.19 -5.24
N TYR A 132 16.65 1.18 -6.14
CA TYR A 132 16.80 1.27 -7.59
C TYR A 132 16.05 2.50 -8.11
N GLY A 133 16.34 2.87 -9.37
CA GLY A 133 15.60 3.89 -10.11
C GLY A 133 14.18 3.43 -10.48
N GLN A 134 13.63 4.01 -11.53
CA GLN A 134 12.31 3.66 -12.03
C GLN A 134 12.22 2.16 -12.40
N ALA A 135 11.10 1.54 -12.06
CA ALA A 135 10.75 0.21 -12.56
C ALA A 135 10.44 0.31 -14.07
N ASP A 136 11.28 -0.30 -14.88
CA ASP A 136 11.20 -0.27 -16.35
C ASP A 136 11.56 -1.63 -16.97
N ARG A 137 11.98 -1.63 -18.23
CA ARG A 137 12.39 -2.85 -18.97
C ARG A 137 13.55 -3.63 -18.33
N ASN A 138 14.30 -3.01 -17.41
CA ASN A 138 15.39 -3.68 -16.70
C ASN A 138 14.89 -4.44 -15.45
N LEU A 139 13.63 -4.25 -15.04
CA LEU A 139 13.04 -4.93 -13.89
C LEU A 139 13.28 -6.44 -13.91
N PRO A 140 13.01 -7.20 -15.01
CA PRO A 140 13.25 -8.63 -15.04
C PRO A 140 14.70 -9.03 -14.78
N ALA A 141 15.66 -8.28 -15.31
CA ALA A 141 17.09 -8.54 -15.09
C ALA A 141 17.46 -8.35 -13.62
N ILE A 142 17.02 -7.24 -12.99
CA ILE A 142 17.24 -6.96 -11.57
C ILE A 142 16.59 -8.04 -10.70
N LEU A 143 15.36 -8.47 -11.04
CA LEU A 143 14.68 -9.54 -10.31
C LEU A 143 15.39 -10.89 -10.45
N SER A 144 15.96 -11.18 -11.62
CA SER A 144 16.75 -12.39 -11.83
C SER A 144 18.01 -12.43 -10.97
N GLU A 145 18.68 -11.30 -10.82
CA GLU A 145 19.94 -11.18 -10.09
C GLU A 145 19.71 -11.05 -8.58
N HIS A 146 18.74 -10.23 -8.18
CA HIS A 146 18.58 -9.81 -6.78
C HIS A 146 17.22 -10.19 -6.17
N GLY A 147 16.24 -10.60 -6.94
CA GLY A 147 14.87 -10.85 -6.47
C GLY A 147 14.66 -12.19 -5.75
N GLY A 148 15.64 -13.09 -5.72
CA GLY A 148 15.44 -14.46 -5.23
C GLY A 148 14.64 -15.35 -6.20
N ALA A 149 14.18 -16.51 -5.74
CA ALA A 149 13.35 -17.37 -6.55
C ALA A 149 11.94 -16.77 -6.76
N PRO A 150 11.25 -17.02 -7.89
CA PRO A 150 9.91 -16.50 -8.12
C PRO A 150 8.93 -16.73 -6.94
N ALA A 151 8.93 -17.91 -6.34
CA ALA A 151 8.05 -18.25 -5.22
C ALA A 151 8.37 -17.49 -3.91
N GLU A 152 9.55 -16.87 -3.82
CA GLU A 152 9.98 -16.07 -2.67
C GLU A 152 9.64 -14.58 -2.84
N ARG A 153 9.17 -14.17 -4.02
CA ARG A 153 8.89 -12.77 -4.34
C ARG A 153 7.47 -12.39 -4.02
N VAL A 154 7.32 -11.26 -3.37
CA VAL A 154 6.04 -10.53 -3.26
C VAL A 154 6.27 -9.13 -3.82
N ILE A 155 5.52 -8.78 -4.85
CA ILE A 155 5.63 -7.52 -5.57
C ILE A 155 4.45 -6.65 -5.14
N LEU A 156 4.75 -5.49 -4.57
CA LEU A 156 3.80 -4.41 -4.31
C LEU A 156 4.05 -3.33 -5.36
N CYS A 157 3.02 -2.87 -6.04
CA CYS A 157 3.13 -1.88 -7.09
C CYS A 157 2.11 -0.77 -6.90
N ASP A 158 2.64 0.45 -6.73
CA ASP A 158 1.90 1.71 -6.67
C ASP A 158 2.70 2.76 -7.46
N ILE A 159 2.46 2.86 -8.77
CA ILE A 159 3.24 3.69 -9.71
C ILE A 159 2.40 4.69 -10.49
N GLU A 160 1.28 5.11 -9.89
CA GLU A 160 0.50 6.28 -10.28
C GLU A 160 0.11 6.28 -11.78
N GLY A 161 -0.40 5.16 -12.29
CA GLY A 161 -0.96 5.02 -13.65
C GLY A 161 -0.06 4.33 -14.67
N ALA A 162 1.22 4.09 -14.36
CA ALA A 162 2.13 3.38 -15.27
C ALA A 162 1.96 1.85 -15.22
N GLU A 163 1.15 1.32 -14.32
CA GLU A 163 0.92 -0.13 -14.14
C GLU A 163 0.32 -0.78 -15.38
N PHE A 164 -0.53 -0.08 -16.12
CA PHE A 164 -1.18 -0.61 -17.33
C PHE A 164 -0.19 -0.89 -18.47
N GLU A 165 0.89 -0.11 -18.54
CA GLU A 165 1.97 -0.27 -19.49
C GLU A 165 3.03 -1.24 -18.98
N LEU A 166 3.42 -1.13 -17.71
CA LEU A 166 4.46 -1.94 -17.10
C LEU A 166 4.11 -3.43 -17.12
N PHE A 167 2.90 -3.80 -16.73
CA PHE A 167 2.45 -5.20 -16.67
C PHE A 167 1.93 -5.68 -18.02
N ASP A 168 2.81 -5.69 -19.03
CA ASP A 168 2.53 -6.34 -20.30
C ASP A 168 2.53 -7.88 -20.18
N SER A 169 2.13 -8.58 -21.25
CA SER A 169 2.06 -10.04 -21.24
C SER A 169 3.42 -10.70 -20.98
N ALA A 170 4.52 -10.11 -21.47
CA ALA A 170 5.85 -10.67 -21.30
C ALA A 170 6.34 -10.56 -19.85
N LEU A 171 6.10 -9.44 -19.19
CA LEU A 171 6.43 -9.28 -17.77
C LEU A 171 5.55 -10.19 -16.89
N LEU A 172 4.24 -10.24 -17.14
CA LEU A 172 3.32 -11.11 -16.40
C LEU A 172 3.70 -12.59 -16.49
N GLU A 173 4.12 -13.07 -17.66
CA GLU A 173 4.63 -14.43 -17.83
C GLU A 173 5.87 -14.68 -16.97
N GLN A 174 6.82 -13.74 -16.94
CA GLN A 174 8.04 -13.86 -16.13
C GLN A 174 7.77 -13.81 -14.62
N LEU A 175 6.68 -13.19 -14.21
CA LEU A 175 6.26 -13.08 -12.82
C LEU A 175 5.33 -14.20 -12.35
N ALA A 176 4.94 -15.13 -13.22
CA ALA A 176 3.88 -16.13 -12.97
C ALA A 176 4.06 -16.98 -11.70
N GLY A 177 5.29 -17.10 -11.18
CA GLY A 177 5.58 -17.78 -9.92
C GLY A 177 5.59 -16.88 -8.67
N SER A 178 5.37 -15.57 -8.81
CA SER A 178 5.42 -14.57 -7.75
C SER A 178 4.03 -14.07 -7.38
N HIS A 179 3.83 -13.58 -6.16
CA HIS A 179 2.63 -12.80 -5.83
C HIS A 179 2.83 -11.36 -6.27
N VAL A 180 1.80 -10.76 -6.89
CA VAL A 180 1.83 -9.36 -7.32
C VAL A 180 0.58 -8.65 -6.80
N ILE A 181 0.75 -7.48 -6.17
CA ILE A 181 -0.32 -6.63 -5.65
C ILE A 181 -0.17 -5.28 -6.34
N ILE A 182 -1.17 -4.86 -7.10
CA ILE A 182 -1.11 -3.68 -7.96
C ILE A 182 -2.21 -2.71 -7.56
N GLU A 183 -1.87 -1.48 -7.16
CA GLU A 183 -2.84 -0.39 -7.06
C GLU A 183 -3.28 0.03 -8.45
N ILE A 184 -4.57 0.25 -8.64
CA ILE A 184 -5.16 0.54 -9.93
C ILE A 184 -5.54 2.02 -10.02
N HIS A 185 -4.84 2.74 -10.90
CA HIS A 185 -5.04 4.18 -11.15
C HIS A 185 -5.81 4.45 -12.43
N ASP A 186 -6.85 3.67 -12.71
CA ASP A 186 -7.68 3.82 -13.91
C ASP A 186 -8.36 5.19 -14.03
N PHE A 187 -8.50 5.91 -12.91
CA PHE A 187 -8.99 7.28 -12.89
C PHE A 187 -8.05 8.31 -13.54
N MET A 188 -6.82 7.95 -13.84
CA MET A 188 -5.88 8.76 -14.62
C MET A 188 -6.32 8.88 -16.09
N TYR A 189 -7.16 7.97 -16.58
CA TYR A 189 -7.76 8.09 -17.90
C TYR A 189 -8.90 9.12 -17.88
N PRO A 190 -8.89 10.13 -18.79
CA PRO A 190 -9.94 11.13 -18.87
C PRO A 190 -11.31 10.54 -19.24
N ASP A 191 -11.33 9.49 -20.07
CA ASP A 191 -12.53 8.80 -20.53
C ASP A 191 -12.81 7.56 -19.66
N PRO A 192 -13.96 7.50 -18.96
CA PRO A 192 -14.34 6.33 -18.15
C PRO A 192 -14.42 5.01 -18.93
N GLN A 193 -14.74 5.06 -20.23
CA GLN A 193 -14.77 3.84 -21.06
C GLN A 193 -13.36 3.36 -21.37
N GLN A 194 -12.41 4.28 -21.56
CA GLN A 194 -11.00 3.95 -21.73
C GLN A 194 -10.43 3.37 -20.43
N ALA A 195 -10.76 3.97 -19.28
CA ALA A 195 -10.40 3.46 -17.95
C ALA A 195 -10.86 2.00 -17.76
N ALA A 196 -12.14 1.73 -18.04
CA ALA A 196 -12.71 0.39 -17.93
C ALA A 196 -12.01 -0.62 -18.86
N ARG A 197 -11.77 -0.23 -20.11
CA ARG A 197 -11.03 -1.10 -21.06
C ARG A 197 -9.63 -1.41 -20.60
N ALA A 198 -8.86 -0.41 -20.14
CA ALA A 198 -7.50 -0.61 -19.64
C ALA A 198 -7.47 -1.61 -18.47
N PHE A 199 -8.41 -1.48 -17.54
CA PHE A 199 -8.56 -2.40 -16.41
C PHE A 199 -8.92 -3.82 -16.87
N ASP A 200 -9.89 -3.97 -17.77
CA ASP A 200 -10.32 -5.27 -18.30
C ASP A 200 -9.19 -5.96 -19.05
N GLU A 201 -8.43 -5.22 -19.87
CA GLU A 201 -7.27 -5.71 -20.61
C GLU A 201 -6.15 -6.17 -19.68
N LEU A 202 -5.81 -5.39 -18.63
CA LEU A 202 -4.82 -5.80 -17.65
C LEU A 202 -5.27 -7.06 -16.91
N SER A 203 -6.52 -7.09 -16.46
CA SER A 203 -7.10 -8.24 -15.76
C SER A 203 -7.13 -9.49 -16.63
N ALA A 204 -7.46 -9.36 -17.91
CA ALA A 204 -7.46 -10.46 -18.89
C ALA A 204 -6.05 -11.02 -19.07
N ARG A 205 -5.05 -10.16 -19.37
CA ARG A 205 -3.65 -10.57 -19.49
C ARG A 205 -3.14 -11.27 -18.25
N ALA A 206 -3.40 -10.70 -17.07
CA ALA A 206 -2.99 -11.28 -15.81
C ALA A 206 -3.63 -12.65 -15.55
N SER A 207 -4.89 -12.84 -15.97
CA SER A 207 -5.63 -14.09 -15.77
C SER A 207 -5.07 -15.27 -16.59
N GLU A 208 -4.21 -15.03 -17.56
CA GLU A 208 -3.52 -16.10 -18.29
C GLU A 208 -2.54 -16.87 -17.37
N HIS A 209 -1.91 -16.17 -16.43
CA HIS A 209 -0.85 -16.72 -15.57
C HIS A 209 -1.23 -16.80 -14.09
N PHE A 210 -2.23 -16.01 -13.64
CA PHE A 210 -2.58 -15.85 -12.21
C PHE A 210 -4.06 -16.13 -11.94
N HIS A 211 -4.36 -16.43 -10.68
CA HIS A 211 -5.67 -16.17 -10.11
C HIS A 211 -5.72 -14.68 -9.79
N VAL A 212 -6.67 -13.97 -10.39
CA VAL A 212 -6.82 -12.52 -10.23
C VAL A 212 -7.94 -12.24 -9.24
N TYR A 213 -7.65 -11.41 -8.24
CA TYR A 213 -8.62 -10.95 -7.24
C TYR A 213 -8.63 -9.44 -7.20
N GLU A 214 -9.81 -8.84 -7.32
CA GLU A 214 -10.01 -7.42 -7.08
C GLU A 214 -10.20 -7.21 -5.57
N ILE A 215 -9.36 -6.39 -4.98
CA ILE A 215 -9.39 -6.00 -3.58
C ILE A 215 -9.84 -4.54 -3.52
N ARG A 216 -10.90 -4.27 -2.78
CA ARG A 216 -11.37 -2.91 -2.54
C ARG A 216 -11.08 -2.52 -1.11
N ASP A 217 -10.67 -1.30 -0.92
CA ASP A 217 -10.60 -0.72 0.42
C ASP A 217 -11.99 -0.75 1.04
N GLY A 218 -12.12 -1.57 2.07
CA GLY A 218 -13.37 -1.73 2.80
C GLY A 218 -13.51 -0.73 3.93
N LEU A 219 -14.66 -0.80 4.61
CA LEU A 219 -14.88 -0.04 5.84
C LEU A 219 -13.93 -0.56 6.92
N ARG A 220 -13.24 0.38 7.58
CA ARG A 220 -12.42 0.10 8.75
C ARG A 220 -13.28 0.04 9.99
N ASP A 221 -13.10 -0.96 10.84
CA ASP A 221 -13.83 -1.04 12.10
C ASP A 221 -13.15 -0.15 13.16
N ILE A 222 -13.52 1.12 13.17
CA ILE A 222 -12.96 2.12 14.08
C ILE A 222 -13.28 1.84 15.56
N ARG A 223 -14.31 1.05 15.85
CA ARG A 223 -14.76 0.76 17.22
C ARG A 223 -13.72 0.00 18.04
N ASN A 224 -12.90 -0.77 17.37
CA ASN A 224 -11.91 -1.64 18.00
C ASN A 224 -10.51 -1.00 18.07
N ILE A 225 -10.33 0.23 17.61
CA ILE A 225 -9.04 0.93 17.69
C ILE A 225 -8.87 1.55 19.08
N PRO A 226 -7.97 1.03 19.95
CA PRO A 226 -7.90 1.43 21.35
C PRO A 226 -7.62 2.92 21.56
N LEU A 227 -6.76 3.52 20.74
CA LEU A 227 -6.41 4.95 20.80
C LEU A 227 -7.60 5.87 20.51
N LEU A 228 -8.58 5.41 19.76
CA LEU A 228 -9.74 6.21 19.36
C LEU A 228 -10.95 6.02 20.28
N ARG A 229 -10.83 5.19 21.32
CA ARG A 229 -11.96 4.81 22.22
C ARG A 229 -12.71 5.97 22.83
N HIS A 230 -12.03 7.09 23.07
CA HIS A 230 -12.60 8.29 23.70
C HIS A 230 -12.82 9.45 22.73
N TRP A 231 -12.61 9.20 21.43
CA TRP A 231 -12.86 10.18 20.38
C TRP A 231 -14.35 10.15 19.99
N SER A 232 -14.85 11.25 19.44
CA SER A 232 -16.14 11.21 18.76
C SER A 232 -16.08 10.24 17.57
N ASP A 233 -17.19 9.62 17.22
CA ASP A 233 -17.27 8.74 16.05
C ASP A 233 -16.84 9.45 14.75
N TRP A 234 -17.23 10.72 14.61
CA TRP A 234 -16.81 11.57 13.49
C TRP A 234 -15.29 11.74 13.42
N ASP A 235 -14.64 12.10 14.52
CA ASP A 235 -13.20 12.30 14.57
C ASP A 235 -12.43 10.99 14.38
N ALA A 236 -12.91 9.92 14.98
CA ALA A 236 -12.34 8.58 14.79
C ALA A 236 -12.44 8.15 13.34
N TRP A 237 -13.57 8.42 12.70
CA TRP A 237 -13.77 8.09 11.29
C TRP A 237 -12.84 8.91 10.39
N LEU A 238 -12.71 10.21 10.63
CA LEU A 238 -11.79 11.08 9.90
C LEU A 238 -10.33 10.60 10.00
N MET A 239 -9.89 10.09 11.15
CA MET A 239 -8.53 9.59 11.29
C MET A 239 -8.24 8.29 10.55
N CYS A 240 -9.27 7.56 10.17
CA CYS A 240 -9.13 6.32 9.42
C CYS A 240 -9.37 6.49 7.92
N VAL A 241 -9.76 7.69 7.43
CA VAL A 241 -9.89 7.94 6.00
C VAL A 241 -8.51 8.29 5.41
N GLU A 242 -8.30 7.92 4.19
CA GLU A 242 -7.08 8.23 3.44
C GLU A 242 -7.23 9.49 2.58
N ALA A 243 -8.37 10.20 2.74
CA ALA A 243 -8.73 11.41 2.00
C ALA A 243 -8.67 11.28 0.48
N ARG A 244 -8.87 10.06 -0.03
CA ARG A 244 -8.86 9.76 -1.46
C ARG A 244 -10.15 10.27 -2.11
N TYR A 245 -10.03 10.77 -3.34
CA TYR A 245 -11.19 11.26 -4.13
C TYR A 245 -12.15 10.15 -4.52
N ARG A 246 -11.69 8.90 -4.53
CA ARG A 246 -12.41 7.72 -4.98
C ARG A 246 -12.07 6.54 -4.09
N MET A 247 -12.96 5.56 -4.08
CA MET A 247 -12.64 4.24 -3.55
C MET A 247 -11.57 3.61 -4.45
N MET A 248 -10.38 3.42 -3.90
CA MET A 248 -9.30 2.77 -4.61
C MET A 248 -9.51 1.26 -4.65
N ARG A 249 -8.89 0.62 -5.61
CA ARG A 249 -8.89 -0.83 -5.76
C ARG A 249 -7.51 -1.34 -6.10
N TRP A 250 -7.28 -2.57 -5.71
CA TRP A 250 -6.05 -3.29 -5.96
C TRP A 250 -6.35 -4.56 -6.72
N LEU A 251 -5.42 -5.04 -7.53
CA LEU A 251 -5.42 -6.40 -8.04
C LEU A 251 -4.39 -7.21 -7.25
N TRP A 252 -4.83 -8.31 -6.66
CA TRP A 252 -3.92 -9.34 -6.16
C TRP A 252 -3.84 -10.47 -7.17
N LEU A 253 -2.65 -10.66 -7.73
CA LEU A 253 -2.32 -11.73 -8.67
C LEU A 253 -1.62 -12.85 -7.88
N GLU A 254 -2.31 -13.95 -7.70
CA GLU A 254 -1.80 -15.12 -7.00
C GLU A 254 -1.37 -16.19 -8.01
N PRO A 255 -0.17 -16.81 -7.87
CA PRO A 255 0.29 -17.84 -8.79
C PRO A 255 -0.74 -18.97 -8.93
N LYS A 256 -0.97 -19.45 -10.17
CA LYS A 256 -1.90 -20.57 -10.44
C LYS A 256 -1.47 -21.90 -9.82
N SER A 257 -0.23 -21.99 -9.34
CA SER A 257 0.25 -23.12 -8.53
C SER A 257 -0.40 -23.20 -7.14
N GLN A 258 -1.02 -22.11 -6.68
CA GLN A 258 -1.78 -22.05 -5.45
C GLN A 258 -3.26 -22.40 -5.70
N PRO A 259 -3.97 -22.96 -4.72
CA PRO A 259 -5.42 -23.15 -4.80
C PRO A 259 -6.14 -21.80 -4.94
N ARG A 260 -7.13 -21.74 -5.84
CA ARG A 260 -7.92 -20.51 -6.00
C ARG A 260 -8.72 -20.20 -4.71
N ARG A 261 -8.65 -18.96 -4.25
CA ARG A 261 -9.42 -18.47 -3.11
C ARG A 261 -10.82 -18.04 -3.54
N SER A 262 -11.76 -18.13 -2.63
CA SER A 262 -13.04 -17.47 -2.78
C SER A 262 -12.95 -16.01 -2.30
N SER A 263 -13.88 -15.15 -2.73
CA SER A 263 -14.00 -13.79 -2.18
C SER A 263 -14.18 -13.80 -0.66
N HIS A 264 -14.92 -14.75 -0.14
CA HIS A 264 -15.12 -14.93 1.30
C HIS A 264 -13.81 -15.23 2.06
N ASP A 265 -12.88 -15.99 1.47
CA ASP A 265 -11.57 -16.26 2.09
C ASP A 265 -10.73 -14.98 2.19
N ILE A 266 -10.81 -14.11 1.17
CA ILE A 266 -10.11 -12.83 1.13
C ILE A 266 -10.71 -11.86 2.16
N ASP A 267 -12.04 -11.73 2.19
CA ASP A 267 -12.73 -10.89 3.17
C ASP A 267 -12.41 -11.34 4.60
N ARG A 268 -12.40 -12.65 4.84
CA ARG A 268 -12.02 -13.21 6.14
C ARG A 268 -10.58 -12.88 6.51
N LEU A 269 -9.63 -13.02 5.58
CA LEU A 269 -8.23 -12.67 5.79
C LEU A 269 -8.10 -11.22 6.28
N ILE A 270 -8.76 -10.28 5.60
CA ILE A 270 -8.72 -8.85 5.93
C ILE A 270 -9.37 -8.58 7.29
N LEU A 271 -10.54 -9.16 7.54
CA LEU A 271 -11.26 -8.98 8.81
C LEU A 271 -10.51 -9.56 10.00
N ASP A 272 -9.91 -10.73 9.85
CA ASP A 272 -9.15 -11.38 10.91
C ASP A 272 -7.86 -10.62 11.21
N TYR A 273 -7.20 -10.04 10.18
CA TYR A 273 -6.09 -9.12 10.37
C TYR A 273 -6.52 -7.91 11.21
N GLN A 274 -7.60 -7.21 10.83
CA GLN A 274 -8.09 -6.04 11.56
C GLN A 274 -8.41 -6.36 13.02
N ARG A 275 -9.11 -7.46 13.28
CA ARG A 275 -9.45 -7.89 14.64
C ARG A 275 -8.20 -8.15 15.48
N ARG A 276 -7.21 -8.80 14.89
CA ARG A 276 -5.99 -9.18 15.59
C ARG A 276 -5.10 -7.99 15.93
N ILE A 277 -4.89 -7.07 15.00
CA ILE A 277 -4.00 -5.92 15.25
C ILE A 277 -4.54 -4.95 16.31
N PHE A 278 -5.86 -4.91 16.52
CA PHE A 278 -6.52 -4.08 17.52
C PHE A 278 -6.94 -4.84 18.79
N ALA A 279 -6.74 -6.14 18.85
CA ALA A 279 -6.96 -6.94 20.04
C ALA A 279 -5.81 -6.65 21.05
N VAL A 280 -6.09 -5.78 22.04
CA VAL A 280 -5.19 -5.41 23.12
C VAL A 280 -5.81 -5.78 24.46
#